data_41fff8f6b3885e4ccb8e1a7dd2af83cd
#
_entry.id   41fff8f6b3885e4ccb8e1a7dd2af83cd
#
_cell.length_a   1.000
_cell.length_b   1.000
_cell.length_c   1.000
_cell.angle_alpha   90.00
_cell.angle_beta   90.00
_cell.angle_gamma   90.00
#
_symmetry.space_group_name_H-M   'P 1'
#
loop_
_entity.id
_entity.type
_entity.pdbx_description
1 polymer ?
#
loop_
_entity_poly.entity_id
_entity_poly.type
_entity_poly.pdbx_seq_one_letter_code
_entity_poly.pdbx_strand_id
1 'polypeptide(L)'
;MKAADEGLTIDISDEKAVLDALQDRKPDFLITGPIGRYLTTAGAVNDALGLAGISRQAAEYCTDKYLFHKKLQEKNLRNCRCLLIPAEAAPAQAGDLARDFSTLQYPAILKPRYGSGSRGIFFLNNPRELEQALTCIFPENQDTAAPTEDYVLEEAAPGVEYGVDACMDKDRFRMILLRKKLITPPPARQAIGYLSVNPREDETQRLLWERAAAYLTETTALLGLKNCLLHADLMITENSIFAIELSARPSGHNLHNLFTPLATGIDMAEQYIRSQCNMDYTYEPAKTEKLLIHYFNLEQCRIKTIPQASQLRLPQGITLKAWNCRITSGDYMQKVTTGHSLMGRGYFILQSAPPRPSASETTETNLINAADHILTQFETE
;
A
#
# COMPACT_ATOMS: atom_id res chain seq x y z
N MET A 1 -10.02 -6.17 -21.45
CA MET A 1 -10.92 -7.28 -21.87
C MET A 1 -10.54 -7.96 -23.19
N LYS A 2 -9.70 -7.38 -24.04
CA LYS A 2 -9.30 -8.05 -25.32
C LYS A 2 -8.46 -9.34 -25.16
N ALA A 3 -7.99 -9.67 -23.97
CA ALA A 3 -7.18 -10.85 -23.67
C ALA A 3 -7.95 -11.95 -22.91
N ALA A 4 -9.25 -11.74 -22.63
CA ALA A 4 -10.11 -12.73 -21.97
C ALA A 4 -11.01 -13.42 -22.99
N ASP A 5 -11.24 -14.71 -22.81
CA ASP A 5 -12.14 -15.51 -23.66
C ASP A 5 -13.60 -15.07 -23.47
N GLU A 6 -13.97 -14.72 -22.26
CA GLU A 6 -15.29 -14.20 -21.90
C GLU A 6 -15.17 -12.99 -20.95
N GLY A 7 -16.03 -12.00 -21.15
CA GLY A 7 -16.16 -10.82 -20.30
C GLY A 7 -17.55 -10.72 -19.70
N LEU A 8 -17.63 -10.56 -18.37
CA LEU A 8 -18.89 -10.34 -17.65
C LEU A 8 -18.92 -8.92 -17.10
N THR A 9 -20.07 -8.25 -17.25
CA THR A 9 -20.30 -6.94 -16.63
C THR A 9 -21.25 -7.13 -15.46
N ILE A 10 -20.68 -7.16 -14.24
CA ILE A 10 -21.40 -7.42 -12.99
C ILE A 10 -20.91 -6.41 -11.96
N ASP A 11 -21.81 -5.93 -11.09
CA ASP A 11 -21.42 -5.18 -9.92
C ASP A 11 -20.71 -6.13 -8.94
N ILE A 12 -19.40 -5.95 -8.76
CA ILE A 12 -18.60 -6.78 -7.86
C ILE A 12 -18.89 -6.55 -6.37
N SER A 13 -19.72 -5.57 -6.01
CA SER A 13 -20.25 -5.39 -4.65
C SER A 13 -21.44 -6.31 -4.34
N ASP A 14 -22.11 -6.84 -5.35
CA ASP A 14 -23.19 -7.80 -5.21
C ASP A 14 -22.64 -9.23 -5.20
N GLU A 15 -22.36 -9.73 -3.98
CA GLU A 15 -21.82 -11.08 -3.77
C GLU A 15 -22.70 -12.16 -4.44
N LYS A 16 -24.03 -11.98 -4.39
CA LYS A 16 -24.97 -12.94 -4.97
C LYS A 16 -24.91 -12.94 -6.48
N ALA A 17 -24.95 -11.77 -7.12
CA ALA A 17 -24.87 -11.67 -8.57
C ALA A 17 -23.56 -12.25 -9.13
N VAL A 18 -22.43 -12.03 -8.44
CA VAL A 18 -21.13 -12.63 -8.82
C VAL A 18 -21.16 -14.15 -8.66
N LEU A 19 -21.70 -14.66 -7.55
CA LEU A 19 -21.79 -16.10 -7.31
C LEU A 19 -22.69 -16.78 -8.35
N ASP A 20 -23.90 -16.25 -8.59
CA ASP A 20 -24.85 -16.77 -9.58
C ASP A 20 -24.22 -16.83 -10.99
N ALA A 21 -23.42 -15.81 -11.35
CA ALA A 21 -22.73 -15.78 -12.64
C ALA A 21 -21.60 -16.80 -12.77
N LEU A 22 -20.96 -17.20 -11.67
CA LEU A 22 -19.80 -18.10 -11.67
C LEU A 22 -20.17 -19.57 -11.40
N GLN A 23 -21.30 -19.84 -10.75
CA GLN A 23 -21.70 -21.17 -10.30
C GLN A 23 -21.75 -22.20 -11.44
N ASP A 24 -22.34 -21.84 -12.58
CA ASP A 24 -22.44 -22.74 -13.74
C ASP A 24 -21.13 -22.83 -14.54
N ARG A 25 -20.24 -21.84 -14.38
CA ARG A 25 -18.94 -21.76 -15.07
C ARG A 25 -17.86 -22.61 -14.42
N LYS A 26 -18.05 -22.98 -13.14
CA LYS A 26 -17.14 -23.84 -12.36
C LYS A 26 -15.66 -23.42 -12.48
N PRO A 27 -15.29 -22.20 -12.08
CA PRO A 27 -13.91 -21.77 -12.14
C PRO A 27 -13.04 -22.68 -11.27
N ASP A 28 -11.78 -22.91 -11.67
CA ASP A 28 -10.82 -23.67 -10.88
C ASP A 28 -10.22 -22.85 -9.75
N PHE A 29 -10.05 -21.54 -9.94
CA PHE A 29 -9.53 -20.58 -8.95
C PHE A 29 -9.92 -19.16 -9.31
N LEU A 30 -9.77 -18.24 -8.35
CA LEU A 30 -9.89 -16.81 -8.54
C LEU A 30 -8.55 -16.11 -8.37
N ILE A 31 -8.29 -15.10 -9.20
CA ILE A 31 -7.21 -14.14 -9.01
C ILE A 31 -7.81 -12.75 -8.83
N THR A 32 -7.40 -12.07 -7.76
CA THR A 32 -7.90 -10.72 -7.47
C THR A 32 -6.92 -9.66 -7.99
N GLY A 33 -7.46 -8.63 -8.64
CA GLY A 33 -6.72 -7.41 -8.93
C GLY A 33 -6.58 -6.50 -7.70
N PRO A 34 -5.97 -5.30 -7.83
CA PRO A 34 -5.93 -4.29 -6.77
C PRO A 34 -7.32 -3.68 -6.51
N ILE A 35 -8.20 -4.44 -5.90
CA ILE A 35 -9.55 -4.04 -5.47
C ILE A 35 -9.55 -3.74 -3.97
N GLY A 36 -10.50 -2.91 -3.53
CA GLY A 36 -10.67 -2.55 -2.12
C GLY A 36 -11.59 -3.53 -1.38
N ARG A 37 -12.65 -2.99 -0.78
CA ARG A 37 -13.63 -3.72 0.03
C ARG A 37 -14.21 -4.97 -0.65
N TYR A 38 -14.33 -4.96 -1.95
CA TYR A 38 -14.87 -6.08 -2.76
C TYR A 38 -14.01 -7.36 -2.75
N LEU A 39 -12.89 -7.35 -2.04
CA LEU A 39 -12.14 -8.56 -1.72
C LEU A 39 -13.02 -9.57 -0.94
N THR A 40 -14.00 -9.10 -0.15
CA THR A 40 -14.98 -9.94 0.55
C THR A 40 -15.85 -10.74 -0.40
N THR A 41 -16.21 -10.17 -1.55
CA THR A 41 -16.93 -10.90 -2.61
C THR A 41 -16.11 -12.07 -3.15
N ALA A 42 -14.81 -11.86 -3.40
CA ALA A 42 -13.93 -12.94 -3.84
C ALA A 42 -13.82 -14.04 -2.76
N GLY A 43 -13.72 -13.66 -1.48
CA GLY A 43 -13.75 -14.61 -0.37
C GLY A 43 -15.05 -15.38 -0.26
N ALA A 44 -16.20 -14.71 -0.42
CA ALA A 44 -17.51 -15.37 -0.40
C ALA A 44 -17.69 -16.37 -1.54
N VAL A 45 -17.21 -16.04 -2.73
CA VAL A 45 -17.23 -16.96 -3.90
C VAL A 45 -16.31 -18.16 -3.66
N ASN A 46 -15.11 -17.96 -3.13
CA ASN A 46 -14.21 -19.06 -2.79
C ASN A 46 -14.85 -20.03 -1.79
N ASP A 47 -15.47 -19.49 -0.72
CA ASP A 47 -16.14 -20.30 0.30
C ASP A 47 -17.34 -21.08 -0.30
N ALA A 48 -18.17 -20.43 -1.10
CA ALA A 48 -19.36 -21.03 -1.68
C ALA A 48 -19.07 -22.11 -2.74
N LEU A 49 -18.02 -21.92 -3.55
CA LEU A 49 -17.63 -22.83 -4.62
C LEU A 49 -16.53 -23.82 -4.19
N GLY A 50 -16.03 -23.73 -2.94
CA GLY A 50 -14.96 -24.59 -2.44
C GLY A 50 -13.62 -24.39 -3.15
N LEU A 51 -13.35 -23.14 -3.61
CA LEU A 51 -12.12 -22.83 -4.33
C LEU A 51 -10.95 -22.61 -3.36
N ALA A 52 -9.75 -22.95 -3.82
CA ALA A 52 -8.53 -22.67 -3.09
C ALA A 52 -8.23 -21.15 -3.16
N GLY A 53 -8.39 -20.44 -2.04
CA GLY A 53 -8.19 -19.01 -1.96
C GLY A 53 -8.45 -18.45 -0.57
N ILE A 54 -8.55 -17.16 -0.44
CA ILE A 54 -8.96 -16.52 0.81
C ILE A 54 -10.41 -16.83 1.13
N SER A 55 -10.74 -17.00 2.41
CA SER A 55 -12.11 -17.06 2.89
C SER A 55 -12.73 -15.65 2.99
N ARG A 56 -14.06 -15.57 3.06
CA ARG A 56 -14.77 -14.31 3.33
C ARG A 56 -14.31 -13.68 4.65
N GLN A 57 -14.10 -14.50 5.69
CA GLN A 57 -13.62 -14.01 6.99
C GLN A 57 -12.21 -13.40 6.91
N ALA A 58 -11.29 -14.04 6.20
CA ALA A 58 -9.94 -13.52 6.01
C ALA A 58 -9.97 -12.22 5.17
N ALA A 59 -10.81 -12.14 4.14
CA ALA A 59 -11.02 -10.94 3.35
C ALA A 59 -11.60 -9.78 4.18
N GLU A 60 -12.48 -10.07 5.15
CA GLU A 60 -13.02 -9.08 6.09
C GLU A 60 -11.89 -8.46 6.92
N TYR A 61 -11.02 -9.26 7.54
CA TYR A 61 -9.84 -8.74 8.24
C TYR A 61 -8.92 -7.90 7.35
N CYS A 62 -8.78 -8.23 6.07
CA CYS A 62 -7.94 -7.50 5.12
C CYS A 62 -8.55 -6.19 4.61
N THR A 63 -9.81 -5.91 4.89
CA THR A 63 -10.54 -4.75 4.33
C THR A 63 -11.15 -3.85 5.39
N ASP A 64 -11.29 -4.33 6.62
CA ASP A 64 -11.79 -3.61 7.78
C ASP A 64 -10.64 -3.25 8.73
N LYS A 65 -10.21 -1.98 8.73
CA LYS A 65 -9.08 -1.53 9.55
C LYS A 65 -9.29 -1.74 11.04
N TYR A 66 -10.53 -1.59 11.52
CA TYR A 66 -10.84 -1.80 12.94
C TYR A 66 -10.70 -3.27 13.34
N LEU A 67 -11.33 -4.18 12.59
CA LEU A 67 -11.25 -5.60 12.84
C LEU A 67 -9.82 -6.14 12.69
N PHE A 68 -9.07 -5.65 11.69
CA PHE A 68 -7.66 -5.95 11.50
C PHE A 68 -6.84 -5.65 12.75
N HIS A 69 -6.94 -4.42 13.26
CA HIS A 69 -6.17 -4.01 14.44
C HIS A 69 -6.60 -4.76 15.69
N LYS A 70 -7.91 -4.97 15.88
CA LYS A 70 -8.42 -5.79 17.00
C LYS A 70 -7.88 -7.21 16.96
N LYS A 71 -7.83 -7.81 15.77
CA LYS A 71 -7.31 -9.16 15.58
C LYS A 71 -5.82 -9.26 15.93
N LEU A 72 -5.02 -8.27 15.53
CA LEU A 72 -3.59 -8.22 15.89
C LEU A 72 -3.36 -8.04 17.40
N GLN A 73 -4.23 -7.27 18.07
CA GLN A 73 -4.17 -7.07 19.53
C GLN A 73 -4.36 -8.38 20.31
N GLU A 74 -5.19 -9.33 19.83
CA GLU A 74 -5.40 -10.62 20.46
C GLU A 74 -4.10 -11.43 20.68
N LYS A 75 -3.09 -11.19 19.86
CA LYS A 75 -1.78 -11.87 19.90
C LYS A 75 -0.61 -10.94 20.22
N ASN A 76 -0.90 -9.73 20.71
CA ASN A 76 0.11 -8.71 20.99
C ASN A 76 1.00 -8.36 19.78
N LEU A 77 0.53 -8.59 18.54
CA LEU A 77 1.20 -8.18 17.31
C LEU A 77 1.04 -6.69 17.05
N ARG A 78 0.14 -6.02 17.75
CA ARG A 78 -0.04 -4.57 17.72
C ARG A 78 -0.45 -4.06 19.09
N ASN A 79 0.34 -3.16 19.66
CA ASN A 79 0.09 -2.59 20.98
C ASN A 79 -0.53 -1.18 20.93
N CYS A 80 -0.55 -0.52 19.75
CA CYS A 80 -1.19 0.78 19.57
C CYS A 80 -2.71 0.66 19.81
N ARG A 81 -3.27 1.59 20.56
CA ARG A 81 -4.72 1.62 20.81
C ARG A 81 -5.46 1.93 19.51
N CYS A 82 -6.61 1.30 19.34
CA CYS A 82 -7.46 1.46 18.17
C CYS A 82 -8.92 1.51 18.63
N LEU A 83 -9.61 2.59 18.31
CA LEU A 83 -10.97 2.91 18.74
C LEU A 83 -11.85 3.10 17.49
N LEU A 84 -13.11 2.66 17.60
CA LEU A 84 -14.11 2.87 16.56
C LEU A 84 -14.90 4.14 16.86
N ILE A 85 -15.08 4.98 15.86
CA ILE A 85 -15.99 6.14 15.88
C ILE A 85 -17.12 5.84 14.90
N PRO A 86 -18.32 5.51 15.40
CA PRO A 86 -19.45 5.19 14.53
C PRO A 86 -19.88 6.41 13.68
N ALA A 87 -20.35 6.15 12.47
CA ALA A 87 -20.92 7.18 11.58
C ALA A 87 -22.13 7.92 12.20
N GLU A 88 -22.84 7.24 13.12
CA GLU A 88 -24.01 7.78 13.84
C GLU A 88 -23.63 8.65 15.03
N ALA A 89 -22.32 8.77 15.36
CA ALA A 89 -21.87 9.64 16.45
C ALA A 89 -22.28 11.08 16.14
N ALA A 90 -23.22 11.62 16.96
CA ALA A 90 -23.74 12.96 16.74
C ALA A 90 -22.64 14.02 16.96
N PRO A 91 -22.68 15.16 16.25
CA PRO A 91 -21.76 16.28 16.45
C PRO A 91 -21.64 16.76 17.90
N ALA A 92 -22.75 16.72 18.65
CA ALA A 92 -22.79 17.04 20.07
C ALA A 92 -21.92 16.10 20.94
N GLN A 93 -21.55 14.93 20.44
CA GLN A 93 -20.71 13.96 21.13
C GLN A 93 -19.21 14.12 20.79
N ALA A 94 -18.84 15.00 19.85
CA ALA A 94 -17.43 15.19 19.48
C ALA A 94 -16.58 15.62 20.68
N GLY A 95 -17.08 16.53 21.52
CA GLY A 95 -16.43 16.94 22.77
C GLY A 95 -16.39 15.84 23.84
N ASP A 96 -17.41 15.00 23.91
CA ASP A 96 -17.48 13.86 24.83
C ASP A 96 -16.56 12.73 24.32
N LEU A 97 -16.57 12.43 23.02
CA LEU A 97 -15.64 11.51 22.38
C LEU A 97 -14.18 11.95 22.61
N ALA A 98 -13.88 13.25 22.46
CA ALA A 98 -12.53 13.76 22.71
C ALA A 98 -12.11 13.60 24.18
N ARG A 99 -13.06 13.66 25.15
CA ARG A 99 -12.81 13.35 26.58
C ARG A 99 -12.65 11.88 26.83
N ASP A 100 -13.45 11.03 26.21
CA ASP A 100 -13.33 9.57 26.31
C ASP A 100 -11.98 9.07 25.74
N PHE A 101 -11.40 9.84 24.81
CA PHE A 101 -10.08 9.58 24.23
C PHE A 101 -8.93 10.30 24.94
N SER A 102 -9.16 10.87 26.13
CA SER A 102 -8.13 11.58 26.92
C SER A 102 -6.90 10.72 27.27
N THR A 103 -7.04 9.40 27.21
CA THR A 103 -5.96 8.44 27.48
C THR A 103 -5.23 7.99 26.22
N LEU A 104 -5.58 8.53 25.04
CA LEU A 104 -4.90 8.23 23.76
C LEU A 104 -3.53 8.90 23.74
N GLN A 105 -2.52 8.18 23.26
CA GLN A 105 -1.19 8.75 23.05
C GLN A 105 -1.12 9.41 21.66
N TYR A 106 -0.55 10.61 21.64
CA TYR A 106 -0.29 11.33 20.38
C TYR A 106 1.17 11.16 19.94
N PRO A 107 1.45 11.22 18.62
CA PRO A 107 0.52 11.48 17.54
C PRO A 107 -0.48 10.33 17.33
N ALA A 108 -1.66 10.67 16.80
CA ALA A 108 -2.73 9.73 16.48
C ALA A 108 -3.16 9.89 15.01
N ILE A 109 -3.87 8.91 14.49
CA ILE A 109 -4.40 8.91 13.14
C ILE A 109 -5.90 8.66 13.19
N LEU A 110 -6.67 9.55 12.57
CA LEU A 110 -8.10 9.37 12.34
C LEU A 110 -8.32 9.10 10.85
N LYS A 111 -8.95 7.98 10.54
CA LYS A 111 -9.11 7.52 9.14
C LYS A 111 -10.43 6.76 8.95
N PRO A 112 -11.00 6.76 7.73
CA PRO A 112 -12.15 5.92 7.42
C PRO A 112 -11.87 4.45 7.72
N ARG A 113 -12.85 3.75 8.30
CA ARG A 113 -12.80 2.31 8.61
C ARG A 113 -12.50 1.49 7.36
N TYR A 114 -13.16 1.85 6.25
CA TYR A 114 -12.96 1.25 4.94
C TYR A 114 -12.27 2.24 4.00
N GLY A 115 -11.86 1.79 2.81
CA GLY A 115 -11.25 2.65 1.80
C GLY A 115 -9.74 2.48 1.63
N SER A 116 -9.20 3.19 0.65
CA SER A 116 -7.80 3.10 0.21
C SER A 116 -7.30 4.44 -0.35
N GLY A 117 -5.99 4.54 -0.66
CA GLY A 117 -5.40 5.70 -1.31
C GLY A 117 -5.26 6.93 -0.42
N SER A 118 -5.15 6.75 0.88
CA SER A 118 -4.91 7.81 1.88
C SER A 118 -5.96 8.94 1.87
N ARG A 119 -7.20 8.65 1.48
CA ARG A 119 -8.30 9.63 1.51
C ARG A 119 -8.92 9.71 2.90
N GLY A 120 -9.26 10.94 3.35
CA GLY A 120 -9.93 11.17 4.63
C GLY A 120 -9.07 10.82 5.86
N ILE A 121 -7.75 10.82 5.73
CA ILE A 121 -6.82 10.55 6.84
C ILE A 121 -6.40 11.87 7.46
N PHE A 122 -6.55 11.97 8.78
CA PHE A 122 -6.08 13.09 9.59
C PHE A 122 -4.94 12.62 10.48
N PHE A 123 -3.83 13.33 10.44
CA PHE A 123 -2.68 13.12 11.31
C PHE A 123 -2.77 14.13 12.45
N LEU A 124 -2.85 13.64 13.68
CA LEU A 124 -3.22 14.43 14.86
C LEU A 124 -2.07 14.44 15.86
N ASN A 125 -1.63 15.64 16.26
CA ASN A 125 -0.53 15.79 17.22
C ASN A 125 -1.01 16.03 18.66
N ASN A 126 -2.29 16.36 18.84
CA ASN A 126 -2.85 16.74 20.13
C ASN A 126 -4.38 16.61 20.13
N PRO A 127 -5.03 16.66 21.32
CA PRO A 127 -6.49 16.56 21.45
C PRO A 127 -7.26 17.64 20.69
N ARG A 128 -6.71 18.85 20.57
CA ARG A 128 -7.36 19.96 19.84
C ARG A 128 -7.49 19.67 18.35
N GLU A 129 -6.45 19.07 17.76
CA GLU A 129 -6.49 18.65 16.35
C GLU A 129 -7.50 17.51 16.13
N LEU A 130 -7.69 16.62 17.12
CA LEU A 130 -8.75 15.61 17.07
C LEU A 130 -10.14 16.26 17.07
N GLU A 131 -10.39 17.22 17.97
CA GLU A 131 -11.66 17.95 18.02
C GLU A 131 -11.96 18.64 16.68
N GLN A 132 -10.97 19.31 16.10
CA GLN A 132 -11.09 19.95 14.78
C GLN A 132 -11.38 18.93 13.66
N ALA A 133 -10.71 17.79 13.66
CA ALA A 133 -10.95 16.75 12.67
C ALA A 133 -12.35 16.14 12.82
N LEU A 134 -12.80 15.88 14.04
CA LEU A 134 -14.16 15.40 14.31
C LEU A 134 -15.22 16.41 13.84
N THR A 135 -15.01 17.71 14.09
CA THR A 135 -15.91 18.75 13.58
C THR A 135 -15.96 18.79 12.06
N CYS A 136 -14.84 18.52 11.37
CA CYS A 136 -14.82 18.43 9.90
C CYS A 136 -15.60 17.20 9.39
N ILE A 137 -15.55 16.08 10.12
CA ILE A 137 -16.23 14.84 9.74
C ILE A 137 -17.71 14.89 10.10
N PHE A 138 -18.05 15.46 11.24
CA PHE A 138 -19.38 15.59 11.80
C PHE A 138 -19.79 17.08 11.91
N PRO A 139 -20.12 17.75 10.81
CA PRO A 139 -20.49 19.17 10.87
C PRO A 139 -21.81 19.36 11.63
N GLU A 140 -21.88 20.41 12.47
CA GLU A 140 -23.07 20.72 13.29
C GLU A 140 -24.28 21.12 12.46
N ASN A 141 -24.08 21.66 11.26
CA ASN A 141 -25.14 22.09 10.36
C ASN A 141 -25.57 20.94 9.44
N GLN A 142 -26.78 20.45 9.62
CA GLN A 142 -27.38 19.32 8.90
C GLN A 142 -27.61 19.50 7.40
N ASP A 143 -27.22 20.61 6.78
CA ASP A 143 -27.29 20.81 5.33
C ASP A 143 -26.22 20.05 4.54
N THR A 144 -25.22 19.50 5.21
CA THR A 144 -24.24 18.56 4.64
C THR A 144 -24.57 17.15 5.10
N ALA A 145 -24.63 16.21 4.16
CA ALA A 145 -24.90 14.81 4.47
C ALA A 145 -23.96 14.31 5.59
N ALA A 146 -24.54 13.66 6.62
CA ALA A 146 -23.77 13.01 7.68
C ALA A 146 -22.74 12.04 7.07
N PRO A 147 -21.60 11.76 7.75
CA PRO A 147 -20.64 10.79 7.25
C PRO A 147 -21.36 9.46 7.03
N THR A 148 -21.10 8.85 5.88
CA THR A 148 -21.75 7.60 5.48
C THR A 148 -20.99 6.38 5.98
N GLU A 149 -19.87 6.58 6.70
CA GLU A 149 -18.99 5.51 7.13
C GLU A 149 -18.38 5.75 8.52
N ASP A 150 -18.07 4.66 9.20
CA ASP A 150 -17.34 4.69 10.47
C ASP A 150 -15.90 5.16 10.27
N TYR A 151 -15.33 5.73 11.34
CA TYR A 151 -13.92 6.10 11.40
C TYR A 151 -13.18 5.25 12.44
N VAL A 152 -11.90 5.11 12.24
CA VAL A 152 -10.96 4.48 13.18
C VAL A 152 -10.00 5.56 13.67
N LEU A 153 -9.93 5.70 15.01
CA LEU A 153 -8.93 6.52 15.69
C LEU A 153 -7.88 5.59 16.29
N GLU A 154 -6.64 5.76 15.91
CA GLU A 154 -5.53 4.92 16.37
C GLU A 154 -4.32 5.73 16.79
N GLU A 155 -3.57 5.25 17.78
CA GLU A 155 -2.23 5.78 18.06
C GLU A 155 -1.31 5.52 16.89
N ALA A 156 -0.55 6.53 16.46
CA ALA A 156 0.36 6.41 15.34
C ALA A 156 1.53 5.48 15.71
N ALA A 157 1.70 4.42 14.95
CA ALA A 157 2.85 3.54 15.12
C ALA A 157 4.15 4.30 14.76
N PRO A 158 5.18 4.23 15.59
CA PRO A 158 6.46 4.88 15.30
C PRO A 158 7.26 4.12 14.24
N GLY A 159 8.25 4.78 13.63
CA GLY A 159 9.23 4.15 12.77
C GLY A 159 9.22 4.65 11.33
N VAL A 160 9.87 3.87 10.47
CA VAL A 160 9.91 4.07 9.02
C VAL A 160 8.88 3.18 8.35
N GLU A 161 8.18 3.70 7.35
CA GLU A 161 7.14 2.97 6.64
C GLU A 161 7.73 2.14 5.51
N TYR A 162 7.33 0.86 5.46
CA TYR A 162 7.71 -0.09 4.43
C TYR A 162 6.47 -0.71 3.79
N GLY A 163 6.55 -0.95 2.48
CA GLY A 163 5.60 -1.77 1.76
C GLY A 163 6.16 -3.15 1.48
N VAL A 164 5.32 -4.17 1.45
CA VAL A 164 5.71 -5.56 1.18
C VAL A 164 4.87 -6.12 0.04
N ASP A 165 5.51 -6.79 -0.91
CA ASP A 165 4.86 -7.73 -1.81
C ASP A 165 5.21 -9.15 -1.38
N ALA A 166 4.19 -9.98 -1.23
CA ALA A 166 4.31 -11.35 -0.75
C ALA A 166 3.19 -12.23 -1.32
N CYS A 167 3.19 -13.49 -0.98
CA CYS A 167 2.08 -14.41 -1.23
C CYS A 167 1.94 -15.43 -0.10
N MET A 168 0.76 -16.04 -0.03
CA MET A 168 0.54 -17.31 0.63
C MET A 168 0.63 -18.43 -0.41
N ASP A 169 1.72 -19.17 -0.39
CA ASP A 169 1.88 -20.41 -1.14
C ASP A 169 1.25 -21.54 -0.32
N LYS A 170 0.00 -21.83 -0.64
CA LYS A 170 -0.90 -22.63 0.21
C LYS A 170 -1.10 -21.95 1.57
N ASP A 171 -0.48 -22.45 2.61
CA ASP A 171 -0.47 -21.94 3.98
C ASP A 171 0.90 -21.36 4.41
N ARG A 172 1.87 -21.28 3.49
CA ARG A 172 3.22 -20.78 3.77
C ARG A 172 3.37 -19.34 3.28
N PHE A 173 3.74 -18.46 4.17
CA PHE A 173 4.10 -17.09 3.81
C PHE A 173 5.41 -17.03 3.02
N ARG A 174 5.42 -16.28 1.92
CA ARG A 174 6.58 -16.02 1.06
C ARG A 174 6.71 -14.54 0.81
N MET A 175 7.73 -13.91 1.38
CA MET A 175 8.03 -12.51 1.10
C MET A 175 8.84 -12.41 -0.19
N ILE A 176 8.37 -11.59 -1.15
CA ILE A 176 8.99 -11.45 -2.47
C ILE A 176 9.81 -10.15 -2.53
N LEU A 177 9.29 -9.06 -2.01
CA LEU A 177 9.98 -7.77 -1.98
C LEU A 177 9.56 -6.93 -0.77
N LEU A 178 10.55 -6.39 -0.04
CA LEU A 178 10.39 -5.33 0.95
C LEU A 178 10.83 -4.01 0.33
N ARG A 179 10.06 -2.94 0.56
CA ARG A 179 10.31 -1.61 -0.01
C ARG A 179 10.19 -0.54 1.06
N LYS A 180 11.21 0.30 1.21
CA LYS A 180 11.11 1.52 2.01
C LYS A 180 10.27 2.55 1.26
N LYS A 181 9.29 3.19 1.92
CA LYS A 181 8.50 4.25 1.34
C LYS A 181 9.18 5.61 1.51
N LEU A 182 9.18 6.40 0.45
CA LEU A 182 9.52 7.82 0.51
C LEU A 182 8.21 8.59 0.67
N ILE A 183 8.05 9.26 1.81
CA ILE A 183 6.78 9.87 2.21
C ILE A 183 6.97 11.37 2.40
N THR A 184 6.04 12.18 1.88
CA THR A 184 6.02 13.61 2.13
C THR A 184 5.78 13.92 3.62
N PRO A 185 6.27 15.06 4.12
CA PRO A 185 5.99 15.49 5.49
C PRO A 185 4.48 15.59 5.80
N PRO A 186 4.09 15.54 7.09
CA PRO A 186 2.74 15.87 7.49
C PRO A 186 2.31 17.27 6.99
N PRO A 187 1.02 17.53 6.77
CA PRO A 187 -0.11 16.63 7.02
C PRO A 187 -0.39 15.64 5.89
N ALA A 188 0.19 15.82 4.69
CA ALA A 188 -0.17 15.04 3.51
C ALA A 188 0.27 13.57 3.59
N ARG A 189 1.48 13.29 4.10
CA ARG A 189 2.06 11.93 4.23
C ARG A 189 1.79 11.02 3.03
N GLN A 190 2.00 11.53 1.81
CA GLN A 190 1.80 10.77 0.59
C GLN A 190 3.09 10.04 0.19
N ALA A 191 2.98 8.80 -0.24
CA ALA A 191 4.10 8.04 -0.77
C ALA A 191 4.48 8.56 -2.18
N ILE A 192 5.62 9.22 -2.28
CA ILE A 192 6.16 9.76 -3.54
C ILE A 192 7.12 8.79 -4.24
N GLY A 193 7.51 7.72 -3.58
CA GLY A 193 8.39 6.71 -4.15
C GLY A 193 8.59 5.51 -3.24
N TYR A 194 9.22 4.48 -3.80
CA TYR A 194 9.55 3.24 -3.10
C TYR A 194 10.93 2.77 -3.49
N LEU A 195 11.73 2.46 -2.48
CA LEU A 195 13.10 1.95 -2.62
C LEU A 195 13.15 0.46 -2.25
N SER A 196 13.65 -0.40 -3.13
CA SER A 196 13.82 -1.81 -2.83
C SER A 196 14.84 -2.05 -1.72
N VAL A 197 14.52 -2.94 -0.78
CA VAL A 197 15.44 -3.46 0.23
C VAL A 197 16.10 -4.71 -0.33
N ASN A 198 17.43 -4.75 -0.36
CA ASN A 198 18.18 -5.92 -0.83
C ASN A 198 18.80 -6.66 0.36
N PRO A 199 18.25 -7.80 0.80
CA PRO A 199 18.76 -8.55 1.96
C PRO A 199 20.17 -9.12 1.75
N ARG A 200 20.70 -9.06 0.52
CA ARG A 200 22.08 -9.51 0.19
C ARG A 200 23.08 -8.36 0.17
N GLU A 201 22.65 -7.10 0.40
CA GLU A 201 23.51 -5.93 0.36
C GLU A 201 24.37 -5.85 1.61
N ASP A 202 23.76 -5.98 2.80
CA ASP A 202 24.44 -5.94 4.10
C ASP A 202 23.62 -6.66 5.19
N GLU A 203 24.23 -6.81 6.35
CA GLU A 203 23.66 -7.44 7.53
C GLU A 203 22.39 -6.72 8.04
N THR A 204 22.39 -5.39 8.00
CA THR A 204 21.25 -4.58 8.47
C THR A 204 20.02 -4.83 7.63
N GLN A 205 20.17 -4.85 6.31
CA GLN A 205 19.06 -5.14 5.40
C GLN A 205 18.59 -6.60 5.49
N ARG A 206 19.53 -7.52 5.72
CA ARG A 206 19.19 -8.93 5.95
C ARG A 206 18.34 -9.10 7.22
N LEU A 207 18.76 -8.54 8.33
CA LEU A 207 18.03 -8.59 9.59
C LEU A 207 16.65 -7.90 9.49
N LEU A 208 16.59 -6.76 8.83
CA LEU A 208 15.32 -6.06 8.57
C LEU A 208 14.34 -6.95 7.80
N TRP A 209 14.81 -7.60 6.74
CA TRP A 209 14.04 -8.53 5.93
C TRP A 209 13.52 -9.72 6.76
N GLU A 210 14.41 -10.38 7.50
CA GLU A 210 14.07 -11.55 8.32
C GLU A 210 13.04 -11.21 9.41
N ARG A 211 13.18 -10.07 10.08
CA ARG A 211 12.24 -9.58 11.08
C ARG A 211 10.86 -9.30 10.47
N ALA A 212 10.82 -8.64 9.33
CA ALA A 212 9.56 -8.35 8.62
C ALA A 212 8.89 -9.66 8.17
N ALA A 213 9.65 -10.62 7.63
CA ALA A 213 9.13 -11.92 7.21
C ALA A 213 8.58 -12.74 8.39
N ALA A 214 9.28 -12.77 9.52
CA ALA A 214 8.81 -13.47 10.73
C ALA A 214 7.50 -12.85 11.24
N TYR A 215 7.44 -11.52 11.38
CA TYR A 215 6.24 -10.81 11.82
C TYR A 215 5.03 -11.06 10.90
N LEU A 216 5.23 -11.01 9.58
CA LEU A 216 4.15 -11.26 8.62
C LEU A 216 3.74 -12.73 8.56
N THR A 217 4.64 -13.67 8.84
CA THR A 217 4.29 -15.10 8.96
C THR A 217 3.28 -15.30 10.10
N GLU A 218 3.51 -14.72 11.26
CA GLU A 218 2.59 -14.79 12.39
C GLU A 218 1.28 -14.04 12.09
N THR A 219 1.37 -12.86 11.48
CA THR A 219 0.21 -12.06 11.12
C THR A 219 -0.70 -12.79 10.13
N THR A 220 -0.15 -13.35 9.06
CA THR A 220 -0.93 -14.06 8.04
C THR A 220 -1.58 -15.33 8.57
N ALA A 221 -0.89 -16.06 9.45
CA ALA A 221 -1.44 -17.23 10.14
C ALA A 221 -2.62 -16.84 11.05
N LEU A 222 -2.49 -15.74 11.83
CA LEU A 222 -3.54 -15.23 12.70
C LEU A 222 -4.80 -14.81 11.92
N LEU A 223 -4.63 -14.21 10.75
CA LEU A 223 -5.72 -13.79 9.88
C LEU A 223 -6.32 -14.94 9.06
N GLY A 224 -5.73 -16.13 9.11
CA GLY A 224 -6.20 -17.31 8.38
C GLY A 224 -6.01 -17.21 6.87
N LEU A 225 -4.98 -16.48 6.42
CA LEU A 225 -4.73 -16.28 4.98
C LEU A 225 -4.13 -17.53 4.35
N LYS A 226 -4.64 -17.89 3.17
CA LYS A 226 -4.17 -19.01 2.37
C LYS A 226 -4.30 -18.69 0.89
N ASN A 227 -3.41 -19.25 0.09
CA ASN A 227 -3.52 -19.28 -1.37
C ASN A 227 -3.88 -17.92 -1.98
N CYS A 228 -3.11 -16.87 -1.72
CA CYS A 228 -3.38 -15.52 -2.23
C CYS A 228 -2.10 -14.71 -2.42
N LEU A 229 -2.17 -13.73 -3.31
CA LEU A 229 -1.19 -12.66 -3.38
C LEU A 229 -1.41 -11.67 -2.23
N LEU A 230 -0.35 -11.06 -1.74
CA LEU A 230 -0.39 -10.19 -0.57
C LEU A 230 0.29 -8.85 -0.83
N HIS A 231 -0.28 -7.83 -0.20
CA HIS A 231 0.34 -6.54 -0.01
C HIS A 231 0.20 -6.14 1.46
N ALA A 232 1.28 -5.67 2.07
CA ALA A 232 1.25 -5.17 3.43
C ALA A 232 2.01 -3.85 3.56
N ASP A 233 1.56 -3.00 4.47
CA ASP A 233 2.24 -1.79 4.91
C ASP A 233 2.63 -1.93 6.38
N LEU A 234 3.90 -1.68 6.68
CA LEU A 234 4.51 -1.86 7.99
C LEU A 234 5.16 -0.57 8.47
N MET A 235 5.01 -0.23 9.76
CA MET A 235 5.93 0.68 10.46
C MET A 235 6.98 -0.14 11.16
N ILE A 236 8.26 0.16 10.91
CA ILE A 236 9.40 -0.59 11.48
C ILE A 236 10.31 0.35 12.23
N THR A 237 10.59 0.02 13.49
CA THR A 237 11.65 0.62 14.30
C THR A 237 12.79 -0.38 14.48
N GLU A 238 13.84 0.03 15.17
CA GLU A 238 14.92 -0.88 15.57
C GLU A 238 14.39 -2.10 16.34
N ASN A 239 13.40 -1.90 17.23
CA ASN A 239 12.95 -2.93 18.18
C ASN A 239 11.55 -3.49 17.90
N SER A 240 10.76 -2.85 17.05
CA SER A 240 9.35 -3.18 16.87
C SER A 240 8.90 -3.12 15.41
N ILE A 241 7.88 -3.91 15.10
CA ILE A 241 7.18 -3.89 13.80
C ILE A 241 5.68 -3.79 14.07
N PHE A 242 5.01 -2.94 13.32
CA PHE A 242 3.57 -2.74 13.38
C PHE A 242 2.97 -2.81 11.99
N ALA A 243 2.03 -3.71 11.74
CA ALA A 243 1.27 -3.67 10.50
C ALA A 243 0.27 -2.50 10.53
N ILE A 244 0.31 -1.66 9.49
CA ILE A 244 -0.66 -0.59 9.24
C ILE A 244 -1.88 -1.18 8.55
N GLU A 245 -1.64 -1.96 7.50
CA GLU A 245 -2.64 -2.71 6.76
C GLU A 245 -2.00 -3.95 6.12
N LEU A 246 -2.84 -4.94 5.85
CA LEU A 246 -2.50 -6.10 5.03
C LEU A 246 -3.71 -6.44 4.16
N SER A 247 -3.48 -6.68 2.90
CA SER A 247 -4.54 -7.02 1.95
C SER A 247 -4.17 -8.27 1.15
N ALA A 248 -5.11 -9.21 1.05
CA ALA A 248 -4.94 -10.45 0.30
C ALA A 248 -5.14 -10.23 -1.21
N ARG A 249 -4.40 -9.29 -1.75
CA ARG A 249 -4.35 -8.89 -3.15
C ARG A 249 -2.98 -8.30 -3.49
N PRO A 250 -2.59 -8.24 -4.76
CA PRO A 250 -1.34 -7.58 -5.14
C PRO A 250 -1.38 -6.07 -4.87
N SER A 251 -0.20 -5.47 -4.70
CA SER A 251 -0.06 -4.01 -4.54
C SER A 251 -0.48 -3.26 -5.80
N GLY A 252 -0.96 -2.02 -5.62
CA GLY A 252 -1.25 -1.10 -6.74
C GLY A 252 -0.02 -0.37 -7.27
N HIS A 253 -0.27 0.72 -8.00
CA HIS A 253 0.72 1.76 -8.31
C HIS A 253 1.92 1.29 -9.14
N ASN A 254 1.73 0.31 -10.02
CA ASN A 254 2.80 -0.33 -10.81
C ASN A 254 3.87 -1.04 -9.96
N LEU A 255 3.55 -1.37 -8.71
CA LEU A 255 4.50 -2.05 -7.84
C LEU A 255 4.56 -3.55 -8.17
N HIS A 256 3.45 -4.29 -8.03
CA HIS A 256 3.45 -5.75 -8.25
C HIS A 256 3.71 -6.16 -9.71
N ASN A 257 3.26 -5.36 -10.68
CA ASN A 257 3.28 -5.70 -12.11
C ASN A 257 4.47 -5.13 -12.88
N LEU A 258 5.25 -4.22 -12.28
CA LEU A 258 6.42 -3.62 -12.92
C LEU A 258 7.62 -3.56 -11.98
N PHE A 259 7.48 -2.89 -10.81
CA PHE A 259 8.61 -2.66 -9.92
C PHE A 259 9.15 -3.96 -9.32
N THR A 260 8.26 -4.81 -8.80
CA THR A 260 8.64 -6.10 -8.20
C THR A 260 9.28 -7.04 -9.23
N PRO A 261 8.75 -7.24 -10.45
CA PRO A 261 9.44 -8.00 -11.50
C PRO A 261 10.80 -7.44 -11.89
N LEU A 262 10.96 -6.12 -11.99
CA LEU A 262 12.25 -5.50 -12.27
C LEU A 262 13.26 -5.74 -11.13
N ALA A 263 12.82 -5.64 -9.88
CA ALA A 263 13.69 -5.80 -8.71
C ALA A 263 14.09 -7.27 -8.48
N THR A 264 13.18 -8.22 -8.70
CA THR A 264 13.33 -9.61 -8.23
C THR A 264 13.37 -10.65 -9.35
N GLY A 265 12.85 -10.31 -10.52
CA GLY A 265 12.59 -11.27 -11.61
C GLY A 265 11.30 -12.08 -11.43
N ILE A 266 10.49 -11.80 -10.38
CA ILE A 266 9.26 -12.52 -10.08
C ILE A 266 8.04 -11.73 -10.57
N ASP A 267 7.32 -12.27 -11.53
CA ASP A 267 5.93 -11.88 -11.83
C ASP A 267 5.01 -12.65 -10.90
N MET A 268 4.51 -11.97 -9.88
CA MET A 268 3.69 -12.59 -8.83
C MET A 268 2.40 -13.19 -9.37
N ALA A 269 1.76 -12.53 -10.34
CA ALA A 269 0.51 -12.99 -10.92
C ALA A 269 0.74 -14.25 -11.77
N GLU A 270 1.80 -14.28 -12.58
CA GLU A 270 2.18 -15.47 -13.34
C GLU A 270 2.48 -16.64 -12.42
N GLN A 271 3.31 -16.44 -11.38
CA GLN A 271 3.65 -17.53 -10.46
C GLN A 271 2.43 -18.04 -9.71
N TYR A 272 1.48 -17.16 -9.35
CA TYR A 272 0.23 -17.58 -8.74
C TYR A 272 -0.60 -18.45 -9.68
N ILE A 273 -0.79 -18.03 -10.93
CA ILE A 273 -1.51 -18.81 -11.94
C ILE A 273 -0.84 -20.17 -12.15
N ARG A 274 0.49 -20.21 -12.29
CA ARG A 274 1.25 -21.47 -12.42
C ARG A 274 1.02 -22.40 -11.25
N SER A 275 1.05 -21.88 -10.01
CA SER A 275 0.81 -22.67 -8.81
C SER A 275 -0.60 -23.26 -8.77
N GLN A 276 -1.62 -22.50 -9.19
CA GLN A 276 -3.00 -23.00 -9.25
C GLN A 276 -3.22 -24.02 -10.37
N CYS A 277 -2.46 -23.92 -11.46
CA CYS A 277 -2.49 -24.87 -12.58
C CYS A 277 -1.57 -26.08 -12.39
N ASN A 278 -0.96 -26.27 -11.23
CA ASN A 278 0.03 -27.34 -10.95
C ASN A 278 1.21 -27.37 -11.95
N MET A 279 1.61 -26.19 -12.44
CA MET A 279 2.79 -26.00 -13.27
C MET A 279 4.01 -25.69 -12.39
N ASP A 280 5.22 -25.77 -12.96
CA ASP A 280 6.44 -25.33 -12.24
C ASP A 280 6.38 -23.84 -11.95
N TYR A 281 6.59 -23.46 -10.70
CA TYR A 281 6.59 -22.06 -10.23
C TYR A 281 7.62 -21.83 -9.13
N THR A 282 7.96 -20.57 -8.90
CA THR A 282 8.79 -20.15 -7.78
C THR A 282 8.41 -18.76 -7.30
N TYR A 283 8.38 -18.56 -5.99
CA TYR A 283 8.28 -17.25 -5.36
C TYR A 283 9.61 -16.79 -4.74
N GLU A 284 10.68 -17.56 -4.94
CA GLU A 284 12.00 -17.24 -4.43
C GLU A 284 12.73 -16.29 -5.41
N PRO A 285 13.05 -15.04 -5.01
CA PRO A 285 13.76 -14.11 -5.87
C PRO A 285 15.16 -14.63 -6.24
N ALA A 286 15.43 -14.79 -7.54
CA ALA A 286 16.75 -15.13 -8.03
C ALA A 286 17.78 -14.00 -7.80
N LYS A 287 17.28 -12.75 -7.74
CA LYS A 287 18.03 -11.52 -7.52
C LYS A 287 17.21 -10.54 -6.70
N THR A 288 17.86 -9.52 -6.16
CA THR A 288 17.20 -8.32 -5.66
C THR A 288 18.02 -7.11 -6.08
N GLU A 289 17.52 -6.39 -7.08
CA GLU A 289 18.17 -5.18 -7.59
C GLU A 289 17.86 -3.99 -6.68
N LYS A 290 18.80 -3.07 -6.52
CA LYS A 290 18.57 -1.81 -5.81
C LYS A 290 17.93 -0.80 -6.75
N LEU A 291 16.62 -0.66 -6.63
CA LEU A 291 15.77 0.19 -7.47
C LEU A 291 15.03 1.23 -6.64
N LEU A 292 14.77 2.36 -7.27
CA LEU A 292 13.83 3.37 -6.80
C LEU A 292 12.77 3.61 -7.88
N ILE A 293 11.49 3.39 -7.57
CA ILE A 293 10.39 4.00 -8.31
C ILE A 293 10.03 5.32 -7.65
N HIS A 294 9.95 6.37 -8.44
CA HIS A 294 9.59 7.70 -7.96
C HIS A 294 8.49 8.29 -8.85
N TYR A 295 7.49 8.90 -8.23
CA TYR A 295 6.39 9.57 -8.93
C TYR A 295 6.71 11.05 -9.08
N PHE A 296 6.13 11.69 -10.12
CA PHE A 296 6.36 13.12 -10.37
C PHE A 296 5.60 13.98 -9.35
N ASN A 297 6.24 14.27 -8.21
CA ASN A 297 5.68 15.07 -7.11
C ASN A 297 5.96 16.58 -7.25
N LEU A 298 6.01 17.08 -8.48
CA LEU A 298 6.04 18.52 -8.75
C LEU A 298 4.75 19.17 -8.20
N GLU A 299 4.88 20.28 -7.49
CA GLU A 299 3.74 20.92 -6.82
C GLU A 299 3.76 22.45 -6.99
N GLN A 300 2.56 23.04 -7.07
CA GLN A 300 2.33 24.49 -7.10
C GLN A 300 3.15 25.21 -8.19
N CYS A 301 3.28 24.61 -9.34
CA CYS A 301 4.00 25.15 -10.48
C CYS A 301 3.29 24.85 -11.79
N ARG A 302 3.53 25.67 -12.80
CA ARG A 302 3.10 25.41 -14.18
C ARG A 302 4.28 24.83 -14.97
N ILE A 303 4.05 23.76 -15.69
CA ILE A 303 5.09 23.10 -16.50
C ILE A 303 5.28 23.83 -17.79
N LYS A 304 6.50 24.29 -18.07
CA LYS A 304 6.92 24.85 -19.37
C LYS A 304 7.50 23.79 -20.29
N THR A 305 8.49 23.10 -19.79
CA THR A 305 9.22 22.08 -20.57
C THR A 305 9.37 20.80 -19.76
N ILE A 306 9.20 19.67 -20.45
CA ILE A 306 9.37 18.33 -19.91
C ILE A 306 10.66 17.75 -20.49
N PRO A 307 11.59 17.26 -19.64
CA PRO A 307 12.81 16.65 -20.15
C PRO A 307 12.49 15.33 -20.87
N GLN A 308 13.19 15.07 -21.98
CA GLN A 308 13.10 13.78 -22.64
C GLN A 308 13.93 12.74 -21.88
N ALA A 309 13.41 11.51 -21.77
CA ALA A 309 14.09 10.42 -21.07
C ALA A 309 15.54 10.19 -21.55
N SER A 310 15.79 10.33 -22.86
CA SER A 310 17.11 10.17 -23.48
C SER A 310 18.09 11.32 -23.22
N GLN A 311 17.60 12.45 -22.73
CA GLN A 311 18.39 13.67 -22.46
C GLN A 311 18.61 13.93 -20.96
N LEU A 312 18.05 13.07 -20.10
CA LEU A 312 18.20 13.20 -18.67
C LEU A 312 19.68 13.11 -18.25
N ARG A 313 20.11 14.07 -17.45
CA ARG A 313 21.42 14.06 -16.82
C ARG A 313 21.31 13.24 -15.54
N LEU A 314 21.91 12.06 -15.53
CA LEU A 314 21.93 11.17 -14.41
C LEU A 314 23.32 11.15 -13.76
N PRO A 315 23.40 11.07 -12.42
CA PRO A 315 24.67 10.86 -11.71
C PRO A 315 25.35 9.56 -12.15
N GLN A 316 26.69 9.52 -12.00
CA GLN A 316 27.46 8.31 -12.31
C GLN A 316 26.97 7.10 -11.49
N GLY A 317 26.80 5.96 -12.15
CA GLY A 317 26.32 4.73 -11.53
C GLY A 317 24.82 4.62 -11.37
N ILE A 318 24.04 5.61 -11.81
CA ILE A 318 22.58 5.56 -11.86
C ILE A 318 22.12 5.35 -13.30
N THR A 319 21.16 4.46 -13.50
CA THR A 319 20.53 4.20 -14.80
C THR A 319 19.02 4.33 -14.72
N LEU A 320 18.42 4.87 -15.79
CA LEU A 320 16.97 4.94 -15.95
C LEU A 320 16.47 3.59 -16.48
N LYS A 321 15.57 2.94 -15.77
CA LYS A 321 14.96 1.65 -16.16
C LYS A 321 13.58 1.80 -16.77
N ALA A 322 12.83 2.83 -16.36
CA ALA A 322 11.52 3.13 -16.91
C ALA A 322 11.24 4.64 -16.80
N TRP A 323 10.48 5.15 -17.75
CA TRP A 323 10.01 6.53 -17.80
C TRP A 323 8.58 6.54 -18.34
N ASN A 324 7.64 6.96 -17.51
CA ASN A 324 6.24 7.13 -17.90
C ASN A 324 5.74 8.48 -17.38
N CYS A 325 6.04 9.55 -18.11
CA CYS A 325 5.57 10.89 -17.81
C CYS A 325 4.24 11.13 -18.51
N ARG A 326 3.21 11.50 -17.76
CA ARG A 326 1.87 11.85 -18.27
C ARG A 326 1.59 13.34 -18.16
N ILE A 327 2.55 14.10 -17.66
CA ILE A 327 2.49 15.55 -17.57
C ILE A 327 2.68 16.13 -18.96
N THR A 328 1.98 17.22 -19.28
CA THR A 328 2.13 17.96 -20.54
C THR A 328 2.53 19.40 -20.31
N SER A 329 3.14 20.05 -21.31
CA SER A 329 3.45 21.48 -21.23
C SER A 329 2.16 22.27 -21.06
N GLY A 330 2.16 23.26 -20.14
CA GLY A 330 1.00 24.06 -19.76
C GLY A 330 0.23 23.53 -18.57
N ASP A 331 0.45 22.27 -18.14
CA ASP A 331 -0.23 21.71 -16.96
C ASP A 331 0.15 22.50 -15.70
N TYR A 332 -0.84 22.74 -14.83
CA TYR A 332 -0.61 23.26 -13.49
C TYR A 332 -0.60 22.12 -12.47
N MET A 333 0.53 21.94 -11.80
CA MET A 333 0.71 20.91 -10.79
C MET A 333 0.10 21.35 -9.46
N GLN A 334 -1.09 20.83 -9.17
CA GLN A 334 -1.74 21.03 -7.87
C GLN A 334 -0.93 20.38 -6.75
N LYS A 335 -1.14 20.84 -5.50
CA LYS A 335 -0.61 20.15 -4.33
C LYS A 335 -1.10 18.69 -4.29
N VAL A 336 -0.21 17.78 -3.95
CA VAL A 336 -0.55 16.35 -3.80
C VAL A 336 -1.34 16.14 -2.51
N THR A 337 -2.59 15.74 -2.65
CA THR A 337 -3.50 15.46 -1.52
C THR A 337 -3.90 14.00 -1.42
N THR A 338 -3.73 13.23 -2.50
CA THR A 338 -4.03 11.79 -2.55
C THR A 338 -3.00 11.06 -3.40
N GLY A 339 -2.78 9.78 -3.10
CA GLY A 339 -1.91 8.93 -3.93
C GLY A 339 -2.41 8.81 -5.39
N HIS A 340 -3.72 8.86 -5.63
CA HIS A 340 -4.27 8.78 -6.98
C HIS A 340 -3.91 10.02 -7.84
N SER A 341 -3.91 11.22 -7.26
CA SER A 341 -3.50 12.42 -7.99
C SER A 341 -2.04 12.36 -8.42
N LEU A 342 -1.19 11.79 -7.59
CA LEU A 342 0.24 11.58 -7.89
C LEU A 342 0.44 10.55 -9.00
N MET A 343 -0.29 9.41 -8.94
CA MET A 343 -0.25 8.36 -9.97
C MET A 343 -0.63 8.86 -11.36
N GLY A 344 -1.56 9.81 -11.45
CA GLY A 344 -1.99 10.43 -12.71
C GLY A 344 -0.87 11.14 -13.46
N ARG A 345 0.19 11.57 -12.75
CA ARG A 345 1.34 12.28 -13.32
C ARG A 345 2.38 11.35 -13.92
N GLY A 346 2.35 10.07 -13.54
CA GLY A 346 3.31 9.07 -13.99
C GLY A 346 4.47 8.85 -13.01
N TYR A 347 5.50 8.14 -13.48
CA TYR A 347 6.62 7.69 -12.67
C TYR A 347 7.89 7.50 -13.50
N PHE A 348 9.02 7.37 -12.82
CA PHE A 348 10.26 6.84 -13.37
C PHE A 348 10.87 5.81 -12.42
N ILE A 349 11.71 4.91 -12.96
CA ILE A 349 12.42 3.91 -12.17
C ILE A 349 13.92 4.07 -12.43
N LEU A 350 14.66 4.20 -11.33
CA LEU A 350 16.11 4.28 -11.31
C LEU A 350 16.70 2.99 -10.74
N GLN A 351 17.86 2.60 -11.28
CA GLN A 351 18.69 1.52 -10.74
C GLN A 351 20.06 2.07 -10.37
N SER A 352 20.55 1.70 -9.19
CA SER A 352 21.93 1.93 -8.81
C SER A 352 22.79 0.77 -9.25
N ALA A 353 23.99 1.07 -9.76
CA ALA A 353 25.05 0.07 -9.88
C ALA A 353 25.43 -0.48 -8.48
N PRO A 354 25.93 -1.71 -8.39
CA PRO A 354 26.44 -2.24 -7.13
C PRO A 354 27.41 -1.28 -6.47
N PRO A 355 27.38 -1.12 -5.13
CA PRO A 355 28.24 -0.18 -4.42
C PRO A 355 29.72 -0.50 -4.64
N ARG A 356 30.51 0.54 -4.88
CA ARG A 356 31.97 0.41 -4.90
C ARG A 356 32.49 0.46 -3.46
N PRO A 357 33.50 -0.31 -3.08
CA PRO A 357 34.04 -0.35 -1.71
C PRO A 357 34.48 1.00 -1.13
N SER A 358 34.69 2.00 -1.99
CA SER A 358 35.21 3.34 -1.60
C SER A 358 34.13 4.44 -1.63
N ALA A 359 32.85 4.12 -1.82
CA ALA A 359 31.80 5.14 -1.90
C ALA A 359 31.47 5.69 -0.49
N SER A 360 31.51 7.02 -0.33
CA SER A 360 31.20 7.71 0.92
C SER A 360 29.68 7.86 1.18
N GLU A 361 28.86 7.73 0.15
CA GLU A 361 27.40 7.82 0.22
C GLU A 361 26.75 6.45 0.06
N THR A 362 25.63 6.26 0.77
CA THR A 362 24.86 5.03 0.64
C THR A 362 24.15 4.97 -0.73
N THR A 363 23.96 3.78 -1.25
CA THR A 363 23.24 3.53 -2.50
C THR A 363 21.82 4.16 -2.47
N GLU A 364 21.19 4.15 -1.31
CA GLU A 364 19.88 4.77 -1.07
C GLU A 364 19.92 6.29 -1.29
N THR A 365 20.88 6.99 -0.64
CA THR A 365 21.03 8.43 -0.76
C THR A 365 21.28 8.84 -2.22
N ASN A 366 22.12 8.10 -2.94
CA ASN A 366 22.41 8.37 -4.35
C ASN A 366 21.17 8.25 -5.25
N LEU A 367 20.32 7.25 -5.02
CA LEU A 367 19.07 7.09 -5.77
C LEU A 367 18.08 8.22 -5.48
N ILE A 368 17.94 8.64 -4.22
CA ILE A 368 17.06 9.73 -3.82
C ILE A 368 17.55 11.05 -4.44
N ASN A 369 18.84 11.38 -4.30
CA ASN A 369 19.42 12.58 -4.89
C ASN A 369 19.29 12.60 -6.42
N ALA A 370 19.42 11.44 -7.07
CA ALA A 370 19.19 11.32 -8.52
C ALA A 370 17.73 11.57 -8.90
N ALA A 371 16.78 11.12 -8.10
CA ALA A 371 15.37 11.39 -8.34
C ALA A 371 15.03 12.88 -8.18
N ASP A 372 15.53 13.52 -7.12
CA ASP A 372 15.37 14.96 -6.93
C ASP A 372 16.01 15.75 -8.09
N HIS A 373 17.21 15.34 -8.53
CA HIS A 373 17.87 15.96 -9.68
C HIS A 373 17.05 15.83 -10.97
N ILE A 374 16.37 14.71 -11.22
CA ILE A 374 15.47 14.57 -12.36
C ILE A 374 14.32 15.59 -12.29
N LEU A 375 13.72 15.79 -11.12
CA LEU A 375 12.64 16.76 -10.96
C LEU A 375 13.08 18.20 -11.23
N THR A 376 14.34 18.55 -10.92
CA THR A 376 14.89 19.89 -11.25
C THR A 376 15.13 20.12 -12.73
N GLN A 377 15.07 19.08 -13.58
CA GLN A 377 15.21 19.22 -15.03
C GLN A 377 13.90 19.60 -15.75
N PHE A 378 12.78 19.62 -15.02
CA PHE A 378 11.55 20.24 -15.51
C PHE A 378 11.66 21.76 -15.42
N GLU A 379 11.37 22.45 -16.52
CA GLU A 379 11.24 23.89 -16.46
C GLU A 379 9.84 24.26 -16.00
N THR A 380 9.75 25.10 -14.97
CA THR A 380 8.49 25.49 -14.33
C THR A 380 8.40 27.02 -14.18
N GLU A 381 7.18 27.54 -14.01
CA GLU A 381 6.88 28.91 -13.61
C GLU A 381 5.92 28.94 -12.41
#